data_080e532434e2bc41e33d75e58ed23d8d
#
_entry.id   080e532434e2bc41e33d75e58ed23d8d
#
_cell.length_a   1.000
_cell.length_b   1.000
_cell.length_c   1.000
_cell.angle_alpha   90.00
_cell.angle_beta   90.00
_cell.angle_gamma   90.00
#
_symmetry.space_group_name_H-M   'P 1'
#
loop_
_entity.id
_entity.type
_entity.pdbx_description
1 polymer ?
#
loop_
_entity_poly.entity_id
_entity_poly.type
_entity_poly.pdbx_seq_one_letter_code
_entity_poly.pdbx_strand_id
1 'polypeptide(L)'
;IPMPPKHTRMHLADFIEADSATKGFWGNMSAYVVSLLKAWYGDAATAENDYCFDRLPRIDDDHSTFTTVLNMIDGHCKGYFVLGENPAVGTTNSKQQRQGLAALEWLVVRDLQEIETATFWKNGPEIETGEIVPTECRTEVFFLPASSHAEKEGTFTQTQRLLQWRE
;
A
#
# COMPACT_ATOMS: atom_id res chain seq x y z
N ILE A 1 -7.15 4.59 12.51
CA ILE A 1 -5.82 3.98 12.68
C ILE A 1 -4.79 5.04 12.40
N PRO A 2 -3.83 5.25 13.32
CA PRO A 2 -2.78 6.24 13.10
C PRO A 2 -1.93 5.87 11.90
N MET A 3 -1.68 6.87 11.06
CA MET A 3 -0.77 6.73 9.92
C MET A 3 0.66 7.09 10.35
N PRO A 4 1.68 6.59 9.67
CA PRO A 4 3.05 7.05 9.92
C PRO A 4 3.14 8.57 9.81
N PRO A 5 3.91 9.25 10.66
CA PRO A 5 4.02 10.70 10.61
C PRO A 5 4.70 11.16 9.32
N LYS A 6 4.19 12.26 8.77
CA LYS A 6 4.69 12.85 7.51
C LYS A 6 5.99 13.63 7.68
N HIS A 7 6.43 13.87 8.91
CA HIS A 7 7.61 14.66 9.20
C HIS A 7 8.68 13.83 9.92
N THR A 8 9.88 13.80 9.40
CA THR A 8 11.00 12.98 9.86
C THR A 8 11.47 13.29 11.28
N ARG A 9 11.17 14.51 11.78
CA ARG A 9 11.60 14.99 13.11
C ARG A 9 10.46 15.10 14.12
N MET A 10 9.29 14.57 13.82
CA MET A 10 8.16 14.62 14.73
C MET A 10 8.33 13.61 15.86
N HIS A 11 8.16 14.06 17.10
CA HIS A 11 8.07 13.20 18.28
C HIS A 11 6.64 12.69 18.46
N LEU A 12 6.45 11.67 19.30
CA LEU A 12 5.13 11.08 19.54
C LEU A 12 4.13 12.12 20.07
N ALA A 13 4.55 12.98 20.99
CA ALA A 13 3.69 14.04 21.55
C ALA A 13 3.20 15.01 20.47
N ASP A 14 4.10 15.45 19.59
CA ASP A 14 3.77 16.38 18.50
C ASP A 14 2.82 15.74 17.48
N PHE A 15 3.03 14.45 17.19
CA PHE A 15 2.14 13.70 16.30
C PHE A 15 0.73 13.57 16.89
N ILE A 16 0.63 13.24 18.18
CA ILE A 16 -0.65 13.13 18.87
C ILE A 16 -1.38 14.48 18.87
N GLU A 17 -0.67 15.57 19.17
CA GLU A 17 -1.24 16.92 19.16
C GLU A 17 -1.75 17.33 17.76
N ALA A 18 -0.97 17.04 16.72
CA ALA A 18 -1.31 17.42 15.34
C ALA A 18 -2.49 16.63 14.78
N ASP A 19 -2.62 15.34 15.12
CA ASP A 19 -3.62 14.45 14.52
C ASP A 19 -4.81 14.15 15.45
N SER A 20 -4.81 14.60 16.70
CA SER A 20 -5.90 14.34 17.63
C SER A 20 -7.11 15.25 17.37
N ALA A 21 -8.27 14.63 17.22
CA ALA A 21 -9.54 15.34 17.32
C ALA A 21 -9.90 15.60 18.79
N THR A 22 -10.54 16.73 19.07
CA THR A 22 -10.94 17.09 20.44
C THR A 22 -12.14 16.28 20.94
N LYS A 23 -12.87 15.61 20.06
CA LYS A 23 -14.12 14.89 20.38
C LYS A 23 -14.24 13.59 19.59
N GLY A 24 -15.06 12.70 20.12
CA GLY A 24 -15.42 11.43 19.50
C GLY A 24 -14.32 10.38 19.56
N PHE A 25 -14.37 9.44 18.66
CA PHE A 25 -13.45 8.30 18.60
C PHE A 25 -11.97 8.74 18.56
N TRP A 26 -11.65 9.68 17.69
CA TRP A 26 -10.28 10.17 17.50
C TRP A 26 -9.76 11.07 18.62
N GLY A 27 -10.63 11.49 19.55
CA GLY A 27 -10.21 12.17 20.80
C GLY A 27 -9.35 11.28 21.72
N ASN A 28 -9.35 9.96 21.50
CA ASN A 28 -8.50 9.01 22.22
C ASN A 28 -7.21 8.63 21.47
N MET A 29 -6.76 9.45 20.55
CA MET A 29 -5.59 9.19 19.69
C MET A 29 -4.36 8.76 20.50
N SER A 30 -4.08 9.41 21.63
CA SER A 30 -2.94 9.06 22.48
C SER A 30 -2.98 7.60 22.95
N ALA A 31 -4.12 7.14 23.42
CA ALA A 31 -4.29 5.75 23.87
C ALA A 31 -4.17 4.77 22.69
N TYR A 32 -4.75 5.09 21.54
CA TYR A 32 -4.69 4.24 20.37
C TYR A 32 -3.28 4.10 19.79
N VAL A 33 -2.54 5.20 19.67
CA VAL A 33 -1.16 5.17 19.17
C VAL A 33 -0.26 4.36 20.11
N VAL A 34 -0.31 4.62 21.40
CA VAL A 34 0.49 3.87 22.39
C VAL A 34 0.13 2.39 22.38
N SER A 35 -1.16 2.04 22.34
CA SER A 35 -1.59 0.64 22.27
C SER A 35 -1.11 -0.05 21.00
N LEU A 36 -1.13 0.65 19.87
CA LEU A 36 -0.63 0.12 18.60
C LEU A 36 0.88 -0.12 18.63
N LEU A 37 1.65 0.84 19.11
CA LEU A 37 3.10 0.73 19.23
C LEU A 37 3.51 -0.40 20.17
N LYS A 38 2.80 -0.55 21.29
CA LYS A 38 3.00 -1.70 22.20
C LYS A 38 2.64 -3.04 21.55
N ALA A 39 1.60 -3.08 20.74
CA ALA A 39 1.23 -4.29 20.01
C ALA A 39 2.29 -4.69 18.98
N TRP A 40 2.93 -3.71 18.33
CA TRP A 40 3.98 -3.96 17.32
C TRP A 40 5.35 -4.28 17.91
N TYR A 41 5.74 -3.59 18.97
CA TYR A 41 7.11 -3.64 19.51
C TYR A 41 7.21 -4.37 20.87
N GLY A 42 6.07 -4.78 21.45
CA GLY A 42 6.03 -5.54 22.71
C GLY A 42 6.74 -4.80 23.84
N ASP A 43 7.54 -5.53 24.58
CA ASP A 43 8.29 -5.02 25.76
C ASP A 43 9.34 -3.96 25.40
N ALA A 44 9.73 -3.86 24.14
CA ALA A 44 10.65 -2.82 23.69
C ALA A 44 9.99 -1.43 23.64
N ALA A 45 8.67 -1.34 23.59
CA ALA A 45 7.92 -0.08 23.57
C ALA A 45 7.70 0.46 24.98
N THR A 46 8.59 1.36 25.44
CA THR A 46 8.54 1.98 26.76
C THR A 46 8.28 3.48 26.67
N ALA A 47 7.86 4.09 27.77
CA ALA A 47 7.63 5.55 27.80
C ALA A 47 8.93 6.35 27.56
N GLU A 48 10.06 5.82 28.00
CA GLU A 48 11.39 6.46 27.89
C GLU A 48 11.87 6.56 26.44
N ASN A 49 11.36 5.71 25.54
CA ASN A 49 11.71 5.70 24.13
C ASN A 49 10.53 6.04 23.22
N ASP A 50 9.57 6.82 23.70
CA ASP A 50 8.36 7.18 22.97
C ASP A 50 7.66 5.96 22.33
N TYR A 51 7.67 4.84 23.04
CA TYR A 51 7.10 3.56 22.58
C TYR A 51 7.63 3.09 21.22
N CYS A 52 8.89 3.38 20.91
CA CYS A 52 9.55 3.11 19.62
C CYS A 52 8.93 3.87 18.43
N PHE A 53 8.31 5.02 18.66
CA PHE A 53 7.68 5.83 17.62
C PHE A 53 8.67 6.28 16.53
N ASP A 54 9.94 6.48 16.87
CA ASP A 54 11.04 6.81 15.96
C ASP A 54 11.37 5.70 14.95
N ARG A 55 10.95 4.46 15.23
CA ARG A 55 11.14 3.30 14.33
C ARG A 55 10.08 3.21 13.23
N LEU A 56 9.02 4.01 13.30
CA LEU A 56 8.01 4.06 12.26
C LEU A 56 8.57 4.65 10.97
N PRO A 57 8.15 4.14 9.79
CA PRO A 57 8.48 4.77 8.52
C PRO A 57 8.01 6.21 8.50
N ARG A 58 8.83 7.09 7.96
CA ARG A 58 8.51 8.51 7.77
C ARG A 58 8.12 8.75 6.32
N ILE A 59 7.03 9.48 6.12
CA ILE A 59 6.56 9.90 4.80
C ILE A 59 6.83 11.40 4.68
N ASP A 60 7.85 11.75 3.93
CA ASP A 60 8.37 13.13 3.82
C ASP A 60 8.04 13.77 2.46
N ASP A 61 7.67 12.98 1.45
CA ASP A 61 7.40 13.42 0.09
C ASP A 61 5.98 13.10 -0.37
N ASP A 62 5.65 13.48 -1.60
CA ASP A 62 4.40 13.10 -2.25
C ASP A 62 4.44 11.62 -2.67
N HIS A 63 3.57 10.84 -2.04
CA HIS A 63 3.36 9.42 -2.33
C HIS A 63 1.98 9.16 -2.96
N SER A 64 1.46 10.15 -3.70
CA SER A 64 0.24 9.97 -4.49
C SER A 64 0.45 8.91 -5.58
N THR A 65 -0.65 8.38 -6.09
CA THR A 65 -0.60 7.39 -7.19
C THR A 65 0.18 7.90 -8.39
N PHE A 66 0.04 9.18 -8.74
CA PHE A 66 0.77 9.78 -9.87
C PHE A 66 2.27 9.80 -9.64
N THR A 67 2.70 10.31 -8.48
CA THR A 67 4.13 10.36 -8.12
C THR A 67 4.73 8.96 -8.01
N THR A 68 3.97 7.99 -7.51
CA THR A 68 4.42 6.59 -7.44
C THR A 68 4.71 6.03 -8.83
N VAL A 69 3.84 6.28 -9.81
CA VAL A 69 4.06 5.83 -11.20
C VAL A 69 5.29 6.49 -11.82
N LEU A 70 5.48 7.79 -11.61
CA LEU A 70 6.67 8.50 -12.09
C LEU A 70 7.94 7.93 -11.43
N ASN A 71 7.90 7.69 -10.13
CA ASN A 71 9.01 7.08 -9.39
C ASN A 71 9.34 5.65 -9.86
N MET A 72 8.36 4.88 -10.35
CA MET A 72 8.62 3.59 -11.00
C MET A 72 9.40 3.80 -12.30
N ILE A 73 8.95 4.71 -13.16
CA ILE A 73 9.59 5.02 -14.46
C ILE A 73 11.01 5.53 -14.27
N ASP A 74 11.21 6.40 -13.28
CA ASP A 74 12.52 7.01 -12.97
C ASP A 74 13.45 6.05 -12.16
N GLY A 75 12.98 4.84 -11.83
CA GLY A 75 13.77 3.82 -11.12
C GLY A 75 13.96 4.09 -9.63
N HIS A 76 13.26 5.04 -9.05
CA HIS A 76 13.26 5.32 -7.62
C HIS A 76 12.38 4.31 -6.85
N CYS A 77 11.26 3.88 -7.43
CA CYS A 77 10.44 2.79 -6.92
C CYS A 77 10.82 1.51 -7.66
N LYS A 78 11.40 0.56 -6.94
CA LYS A 78 11.96 -0.68 -7.52
C LYS A 78 11.05 -1.88 -7.40
N GLY A 79 10.13 -1.86 -6.46
CA GLY A 79 9.22 -2.96 -6.21
C GLY A 79 7.83 -2.47 -5.86
N TYR A 80 6.81 -3.26 -6.21
CA TYR A 80 5.43 -2.87 -5.99
C TYR A 80 4.55 -4.05 -5.58
N PHE A 81 3.69 -3.82 -4.59
CA PHE A 81 2.64 -4.77 -4.18
C PHE A 81 1.29 -4.28 -4.68
N VAL A 82 0.56 -5.14 -5.37
CA VAL A 82 -0.80 -4.91 -5.85
C VAL A 82 -1.73 -5.95 -5.24
N LEU A 83 -2.68 -5.52 -4.44
CA LEU A 83 -3.55 -6.39 -3.67
C LEU A 83 -5.02 -6.06 -3.97
N GLY A 84 -5.68 -6.88 -4.80
CA GLY A 84 -7.08 -6.72 -5.15
C GLY A 84 -7.38 -5.46 -5.97
N GLU A 85 -6.45 -5.05 -6.83
CA GLU A 85 -6.54 -3.89 -7.70
C GLU A 85 -5.95 -4.20 -9.07
N ASN A 86 -6.40 -3.52 -10.13
CA ASN A 86 -5.89 -3.70 -11.48
C ASN A 86 -5.36 -2.37 -12.06
N PRO A 87 -4.24 -1.84 -11.55
CA PRO A 87 -3.72 -0.53 -11.96
C PRO A 87 -3.31 -0.48 -13.44
N ALA A 88 -2.96 -1.59 -14.08
CA ALA A 88 -2.65 -1.62 -15.51
C ALA A 88 -3.81 -1.17 -16.41
N VAL A 89 -5.04 -1.17 -15.90
CA VAL A 89 -6.26 -0.78 -16.62
C VAL A 89 -7.01 0.34 -15.90
N GLY A 90 -7.05 0.31 -14.56
CA GLY A 90 -7.93 1.15 -13.73
C GLY A 90 -7.38 2.52 -13.39
N THR A 91 -6.13 2.83 -13.69
CA THR A 91 -5.53 4.13 -13.39
C THR A 91 -5.77 5.17 -14.48
N THR A 92 -5.62 6.44 -14.13
CA THR A 92 -5.89 7.58 -15.01
C THR A 92 -5.07 7.55 -16.30
N ASN A 93 -3.83 7.05 -16.26
CA ASN A 93 -2.95 6.89 -17.42
C ASN A 93 -2.42 5.46 -17.44
N SER A 94 -3.23 4.55 -17.95
CA SER A 94 -2.92 3.11 -17.98
C SER A 94 -1.64 2.79 -18.76
N LYS A 95 -1.35 3.54 -19.84
CA LYS A 95 -0.10 3.38 -20.61
C LYS A 95 1.11 3.68 -19.73
N GLN A 96 1.10 4.82 -19.09
CA GLN A 96 2.20 5.23 -18.20
C GLN A 96 2.34 4.28 -17.00
N GLN A 97 1.22 3.78 -16.48
CA GLN A 97 1.22 2.76 -15.42
C GLN A 97 1.93 1.49 -15.88
N ARG A 98 1.60 0.95 -17.07
CA ARG A 98 2.25 -0.26 -17.60
C ARG A 98 3.74 -0.04 -17.90
N GLN A 99 4.11 1.15 -18.39
CA GLN A 99 5.53 1.53 -18.54
C GLN A 99 6.25 1.56 -17.18
N GLY A 100 5.59 2.09 -16.13
CA GLY A 100 6.12 2.06 -14.77
C GLY A 100 6.29 0.63 -14.24
N LEU A 101 5.30 -0.25 -14.46
CA LEU A 101 5.39 -1.66 -14.09
C LEU A 101 6.56 -2.36 -14.79
N ALA A 102 6.84 -2.03 -16.05
CA ALA A 102 7.96 -2.59 -16.81
C ALA A 102 9.34 -2.09 -16.37
N ALA A 103 9.39 -0.99 -15.61
CA ALA A 103 10.62 -0.43 -15.05
C ALA A 103 10.99 -0.96 -13.66
N LEU A 104 10.11 -1.74 -13.02
CA LEU A 104 10.35 -2.32 -11.71
C LEU A 104 11.39 -3.45 -11.76
N GLU A 105 12.02 -3.72 -10.62
CA GLU A 105 12.80 -4.93 -10.40
C GLU A 105 11.88 -6.13 -10.11
N TRP A 106 10.81 -5.90 -9.33
CA TRP A 106 9.82 -6.93 -9.01
C TRP A 106 8.43 -6.35 -8.79
N LEU A 107 7.42 -7.19 -9.06
CA LEU A 107 5.99 -6.90 -8.88
C LEU A 107 5.31 -8.09 -8.23
N VAL A 108 4.65 -7.88 -7.10
CA VAL A 108 3.80 -8.89 -6.47
C VAL A 108 2.34 -8.53 -6.69
N VAL A 109 1.61 -9.39 -7.38
CA VAL A 109 0.17 -9.25 -7.62
C VAL A 109 -0.57 -10.33 -6.85
N ARG A 110 -1.48 -9.93 -5.97
CA ARG A 110 -2.38 -10.83 -5.26
C ARG A 110 -3.82 -10.54 -5.65
N ASP A 111 -4.41 -11.44 -6.44
CA ASP A 111 -5.76 -11.28 -6.94
C ASP A 111 -6.45 -12.65 -7.13
N LEU A 112 -7.73 -12.64 -7.43
CA LEU A 112 -8.55 -13.85 -7.64
C LEU A 112 -8.13 -14.63 -8.88
N GLN A 113 -7.65 -13.93 -9.90
CA GLN A 113 -7.17 -14.48 -11.16
C GLN A 113 -6.02 -13.66 -11.72
N GLU A 114 -5.34 -14.18 -12.71
CA GLU A 114 -4.26 -13.49 -13.41
C GLU A 114 -4.84 -12.33 -14.24
N ILE A 115 -4.76 -11.13 -13.68
CA ILE A 115 -5.27 -9.88 -14.25
C ILE A 115 -4.23 -9.18 -15.13
N GLU A 116 -4.63 -8.13 -15.87
CA GLU A 116 -3.76 -7.38 -16.77
C GLU A 116 -2.51 -6.82 -16.08
N THR A 117 -2.61 -6.45 -14.81
CA THR A 117 -1.43 -6.03 -14.03
C THR A 117 -0.40 -7.14 -13.87
N ALA A 118 -0.81 -8.41 -13.80
CA ALA A 118 0.12 -9.53 -13.76
C ALA A 118 0.65 -9.93 -15.15
N THR A 119 -0.06 -9.54 -16.22
CA THR A 119 0.23 -9.97 -17.58
C THR A 119 0.69 -8.85 -18.52
N PHE A 120 0.89 -7.64 -18.02
CA PHE A 120 1.23 -6.44 -18.80
C PHE A 120 2.43 -6.66 -19.74
N TRP A 121 3.38 -7.49 -19.32
CA TRP A 121 4.62 -7.80 -20.03
C TRP A 121 4.45 -8.77 -21.20
N LYS A 122 3.29 -9.46 -21.30
CA LYS A 122 3.01 -10.45 -22.36
C LYS A 122 1.74 -10.14 -23.16
N ASN A 123 0.78 -9.40 -22.59
CA ASN A 123 -0.54 -9.18 -23.20
C ASN A 123 -0.96 -7.69 -23.21
N GLY A 124 -0.06 -6.76 -22.90
CA GLY A 124 -0.38 -5.32 -22.90
C GLY A 124 -0.40 -4.72 -24.32
N PRO A 125 -1.14 -3.61 -24.55
CA PRO A 125 -1.13 -2.91 -25.83
C PRO A 125 0.28 -2.46 -26.27
N GLU A 126 1.15 -2.20 -25.32
CA GLU A 126 2.54 -1.78 -25.57
C GLU A 126 3.40 -2.89 -26.18
N ILE A 127 2.95 -4.16 -26.09
CA ILE A 127 3.59 -5.28 -26.79
C ILE A 127 3.35 -5.16 -28.30
N GLU A 128 2.09 -4.85 -28.70
CA GLU A 128 1.73 -4.68 -30.11
C GLU A 128 2.44 -3.51 -30.77
N THR A 129 2.68 -2.43 -30.02
CA THR A 129 3.40 -1.25 -30.49
C THR A 129 4.94 -1.37 -30.38
N GLY A 130 5.43 -2.41 -29.72
CA GLY A 130 6.86 -2.63 -29.49
C GLY A 130 7.47 -1.73 -28.41
N GLU A 131 6.67 -1.00 -27.65
CA GLU A 131 7.15 -0.15 -26.54
C GLU A 131 7.56 -0.97 -25.32
N ILE A 132 6.96 -2.17 -25.15
CA ILE A 132 7.40 -3.18 -24.19
C ILE A 132 7.74 -4.45 -25.00
N VAL A 133 8.98 -4.90 -24.87
CA VAL A 133 9.44 -6.13 -25.50
C VAL A 133 9.50 -7.20 -24.42
N PRO A 134 8.71 -8.30 -24.53
CA PRO A 134 8.61 -9.31 -23.46
C PRO A 134 9.96 -9.89 -23.03
N THR A 135 10.88 -10.12 -24.00
CA THR A 135 12.21 -10.71 -23.73
C THR A 135 13.19 -9.71 -23.09
N GLU A 136 12.87 -8.42 -23.08
CA GLU A 136 13.67 -7.35 -22.49
C GLU A 136 13.09 -6.85 -21.17
N CYS A 137 11.81 -7.16 -20.89
CA CYS A 137 11.16 -6.80 -19.63
C CYS A 137 11.82 -7.56 -18.47
N ARG A 138 12.47 -6.82 -17.57
CA ARG A 138 13.23 -7.39 -16.45
C ARG A 138 12.42 -7.51 -15.16
N THR A 139 11.21 -6.99 -15.13
CA THR A 139 10.36 -7.06 -13.94
C THR A 139 10.01 -8.50 -13.63
N GLU A 140 10.43 -8.98 -12.48
CA GLU A 140 10.04 -10.29 -11.97
C GLU A 140 8.63 -10.22 -11.39
N VAL A 141 7.67 -10.94 -11.97
CA VAL A 141 6.27 -10.90 -11.59
C VAL A 141 5.91 -12.14 -10.77
N PHE A 142 5.48 -11.91 -9.53
CA PHE A 142 4.95 -12.94 -8.63
C PHE A 142 3.45 -12.83 -8.57
N PHE A 143 2.73 -13.82 -9.07
CA PHE A 143 1.29 -13.90 -8.93
C PHE A 143 0.92 -14.81 -7.77
N LEU A 144 0.18 -14.28 -6.79
CA LEU A 144 -0.29 -14.99 -5.60
C LEU A 144 -1.81 -15.08 -5.66
N PRO A 145 -2.39 -16.27 -5.91
CA PRO A 145 -3.84 -16.44 -5.94
C PRO A 145 -4.47 -16.09 -4.60
N ALA A 146 -5.56 -15.32 -4.63
CA ALA A 146 -6.34 -14.95 -3.46
C ALA A 146 -7.70 -15.65 -3.48
N SER A 147 -8.22 -15.93 -2.29
CA SER A 147 -9.61 -16.38 -2.14
C SER A 147 -10.57 -15.20 -2.21
N SER A 148 -11.68 -15.38 -2.89
CA SER A 148 -12.80 -14.43 -2.85
C SER A 148 -13.44 -14.39 -1.47
N HIS A 149 -14.25 -13.38 -1.22
CA HIS A 149 -15.03 -13.32 0.01
C HIS A 149 -16.07 -14.45 0.13
N ALA A 150 -16.39 -15.11 -0.99
CA ALA A 150 -17.29 -16.26 -1.02
C ALA A 150 -16.62 -17.57 -0.58
N GLU A 151 -15.29 -17.60 -0.56
CA GLU A 151 -14.49 -18.80 -0.30
C GLU A 151 -13.81 -18.79 1.07
N LYS A 152 -14.11 -17.80 1.90
CA LYS A 152 -13.53 -17.67 3.24
C LYS A 152 -14.55 -17.19 4.26
N GLU A 153 -14.38 -17.62 5.49
CA GLU A 153 -15.15 -17.13 6.62
C GLU A 153 -14.63 -15.79 7.14
N GLY A 154 -15.46 -15.07 7.85
CA GLY A 154 -15.12 -13.82 8.48
C GLY A 154 -16.22 -12.77 8.45
N THR A 155 -15.88 -11.58 8.89
CA THR A 155 -16.80 -10.43 8.91
C THR A 155 -16.53 -9.50 7.75
N PHE A 156 -17.63 -8.95 7.21
CA PHE A 156 -17.62 -7.96 6.14
C PHE A 156 -18.37 -6.73 6.63
N THR A 157 -17.77 -5.57 6.43
CA THR A 157 -18.44 -4.31 6.73
C THR A 157 -18.86 -3.66 5.42
N GLN A 158 -20.16 -3.57 5.21
CA GLN A 158 -20.69 -2.80 4.09
C GLN A 158 -20.40 -1.30 4.31
N THR A 159 -20.27 -0.55 3.23
CA THR A 159 -20.02 0.90 3.24
C THR A 159 -20.98 1.69 4.13
N GLN A 160 -22.21 1.20 4.31
CA GLN A 160 -23.26 1.79 5.17
C GLN A 160 -23.26 1.23 6.61
N ARG A 161 -22.12 0.75 7.10
CA ARG A 161 -21.90 0.31 8.49
C ARG A 161 -22.61 -0.98 8.91
N LEU A 162 -23.13 -1.75 7.99
CA LEU A 162 -23.67 -3.06 8.29
C LEU A 162 -22.54 -4.08 8.39
N LEU A 163 -22.35 -4.64 9.59
CA LEU A 163 -21.44 -5.75 9.81
C LEU A 163 -22.15 -7.07 9.52
N GLN A 164 -21.59 -7.86 8.63
CA GLN A 164 -22.12 -9.15 8.22
C GLN A 164 -21.11 -10.24 8.58
N TRP A 165 -21.61 -11.38 9.08
CA TRP A 165 -20.84 -12.60 9.29
C TRP A 165 -21.08 -13.58 8.15
N ARG A 166 -20.04 -14.30 7.78
CA ARG A 166 -20.09 -15.41 6.81
C ARG A 166 -19.25 -16.57 7.32
N GLU A 167 -19.82 -17.77 7.25
CA GLU A 167 -19.17 -19.07 7.40
C GLU A 167 -18.78 -19.64 6.05
#